data_e589378e7a3dcfc1c08fed9fb260a8a1
#
_entry.id   e589378e7a3dcfc1c08fed9fb260a8a1
#
_cell.length_a   1.000
_cell.length_b   1.000
_cell.length_c   1.000
_cell.angle_alpha   90.00
_cell.angle_beta   90.00
_cell.angle_gamma   90.00
#
_symmetry.space_group_name_H-M   'P 1'
#
loop_
_entity.id
_entity.type
_entity.pdbx_description
1 polymer ?
#
loop_
_entity_poly.entity_id
_entity_poly.type
_entity_poly.pdbx_seq_one_letter_code
_entity_poly.pdbx_strand_id
1 'polypeptide(L)'
;MFNKILIANRGEIAVRIIRACREMGIQTVAVYSEADKEALHTQLADESVCIGKAAAKDSYLNMERILSATVATHADAIHPGFGFLSENSKFASLCEKCNIAFIGPDSDIIEKTGNKQEARNTMISAGIPVIPGTKEPVMDAERGKELADNIGYPVMVKAALGGGGKGMRVVYTKEDFKREFDNAQREAVNGFADGTMYIEKYIEKPRHIEFQILADKYGNTIHLGERDCSIQRNHQKLVEESPSPALNDELRKRMGDTAVAVAKAVNYENAGTVEFLLDKNDNYYFMEVNTRIQVEHGITELVTGVDLIKEQIKIAAGESLGIKQEDVRIHGAAMEIRINAENPEKNFAPNPGTIKNIHIPGGNGVRVDTAVYSGYTIPPFYDSMIMKVMTYANDRKTVIEKMRSVLGEIIIEGVTTNTDFMYDICQNEKFIKGDVSTDFIPEEYPQVCKK
;
A
#
# COMPACT_ATOMS: atom_id res chain seq x y z
N MET A 1 21.15 -15.43 10.62
CA MET A 1 19.69 -15.53 10.81
C MET A 1 19.36 -15.05 12.23
N PHE A 2 18.23 -14.36 12.45
CA PHE A 2 17.80 -13.89 13.77
C PHE A 2 17.27 -15.03 14.64
N ASN A 3 17.40 -14.89 15.98
CA ASN A 3 16.81 -15.84 16.93
C ASN A 3 15.42 -15.36 17.37
N LYS A 4 15.24 -14.04 17.51
CA LYS A 4 13.98 -13.46 17.99
C LYS A 4 13.69 -12.12 17.29
N ILE A 5 12.45 -11.97 16.82
CA ILE A 5 11.96 -10.77 16.13
C ILE A 5 10.81 -10.14 16.91
N LEU A 6 10.92 -8.83 17.20
CA LEU A 6 9.78 -8.04 17.69
C LEU A 6 8.96 -7.53 16.51
N ILE A 7 7.64 -7.67 16.59
CA ILE A 7 6.71 -7.25 15.56
C ILE A 7 6.08 -5.94 15.99
N ALA A 8 6.54 -4.84 15.37
CA ALA A 8 6.09 -3.47 15.69
C ALA A 8 4.81 -3.10 14.92
N ASN A 9 3.83 -3.99 14.97
CA ASN A 9 2.54 -3.82 14.29
C ASN A 9 1.43 -4.63 15.01
N ARG A 10 0.23 -4.59 14.45
CA ARG A 10 -0.98 -5.25 14.96
C ARG A 10 -1.79 -5.88 13.81
N GLY A 11 -2.89 -6.53 14.19
CA GLY A 11 -3.85 -7.02 13.21
C GLY A 11 -3.33 -8.16 12.35
N GLU A 12 -3.84 -8.26 11.13
CA GLU A 12 -3.56 -9.39 10.24
C GLU A 12 -2.08 -9.47 9.85
N ILE A 13 -1.41 -8.32 9.66
CA ILE A 13 0.00 -8.31 9.27
C ILE A 13 0.90 -8.81 10.41
N ALA A 14 0.58 -8.49 11.66
CA ALA A 14 1.32 -9.04 12.79
C ALA A 14 1.16 -10.57 12.85
N VAL A 15 -0.05 -11.09 12.64
CA VAL A 15 -0.32 -12.54 12.53
C VAL A 15 0.46 -13.17 11.37
N ARG A 16 0.49 -12.50 10.20
CA ARG A 16 1.23 -12.97 9.02
C ARG A 16 2.73 -13.09 9.29
N ILE A 17 3.31 -12.08 9.96
CA ILE A 17 4.73 -12.08 10.33
C ILE A 17 5.02 -13.17 11.36
N ILE A 18 4.17 -13.34 12.38
CA ILE A 18 4.31 -14.42 13.38
C ILE A 18 4.35 -15.80 12.70
N ARG A 19 3.45 -16.03 11.74
CA ARG A 19 3.41 -17.30 10.99
C ARG A 19 4.72 -17.54 10.23
N ALA A 20 5.23 -16.54 9.52
CA ALA A 20 6.51 -16.64 8.81
C ALA A 20 7.68 -16.93 9.74
N CYS A 21 7.77 -16.20 10.87
CA CYS A 21 8.82 -16.42 11.87
C CYS A 21 8.77 -17.85 12.44
N ARG A 22 7.58 -18.35 12.78
CA ARG A 22 7.40 -19.71 13.29
C ARG A 22 7.85 -20.77 12.28
N GLU A 23 7.50 -20.61 11.01
CA GLU A 23 7.94 -21.52 9.94
C GLU A 23 9.45 -21.47 9.69
N MET A 24 10.10 -20.36 10.06
CA MET A 24 11.56 -20.20 10.01
C MET A 24 12.27 -20.60 11.32
N GLY A 25 11.51 -21.03 12.34
CA GLY A 25 12.08 -21.39 13.65
C GLY A 25 12.55 -20.18 14.48
N ILE A 26 12.00 -18.97 14.21
CA ILE A 26 12.36 -17.72 14.87
C ILE A 26 11.32 -17.39 15.94
N GLN A 27 11.76 -17.06 17.15
CA GLN A 27 10.89 -16.62 18.24
C GLN A 27 10.30 -15.22 17.95
N THR A 28 9.11 -14.97 18.49
CA THR A 28 8.35 -13.74 18.21
C THR A 28 7.95 -12.99 19.48
N VAL A 29 8.06 -11.67 19.41
CA VAL A 29 7.52 -10.76 20.43
C VAL A 29 6.46 -9.89 19.78
N ALA A 30 5.20 -9.99 20.21
CA ALA A 30 4.14 -9.08 19.79
C ALA A 30 4.10 -7.87 20.72
N VAL A 31 4.07 -6.66 20.16
CA VAL A 31 3.69 -5.49 20.94
C VAL A 31 2.20 -5.22 20.83
N TYR A 32 1.59 -4.67 21.88
CA TYR A 32 0.17 -4.33 21.86
C TYR A 32 -0.16 -3.11 22.70
N SER A 33 -1.20 -2.38 22.31
CA SER A 33 -1.82 -1.35 23.15
C SER A 33 -2.83 -1.97 24.11
N GLU A 34 -3.23 -1.25 25.16
CA GLU A 34 -4.28 -1.71 26.07
C GLU A 34 -5.57 -2.17 25.37
N ALA A 35 -5.90 -1.56 24.21
CA ALA A 35 -7.09 -1.94 23.42
C ALA A 35 -6.91 -3.27 22.67
N ASP A 36 -5.69 -3.70 22.39
CA ASP A 36 -5.39 -4.92 21.67
C ASP A 36 -4.94 -6.08 22.56
N LYS A 37 -5.17 -5.99 23.88
CA LYS A 37 -4.77 -7.04 24.85
C LYS A 37 -5.23 -8.43 24.45
N GLU A 38 -6.46 -8.55 23.95
CA GLU A 38 -7.09 -9.81 23.54
C GLU A 38 -6.95 -10.07 22.02
N ALA A 39 -6.13 -9.26 21.29
CA ALA A 39 -5.95 -9.44 19.86
C ALA A 39 -5.21 -10.74 19.53
N LEU A 40 -5.52 -11.34 18.37
CA LEU A 40 -4.98 -12.66 18.01
C LEU A 40 -3.44 -12.70 17.95
N HIS A 41 -2.80 -11.62 17.52
CA HIS A 41 -1.34 -11.56 17.43
C HIS A 41 -0.66 -11.67 18.81
N THR A 42 -1.30 -11.16 19.89
CA THR A 42 -0.77 -11.28 21.25
C THR A 42 -0.86 -12.71 21.78
N GLN A 43 -1.86 -13.47 21.32
CA GLN A 43 -2.08 -14.86 21.73
C GLN A 43 -1.20 -15.83 20.93
N LEU A 44 -0.81 -15.46 19.71
CA LEU A 44 0.00 -16.32 18.84
C LEU A 44 1.50 -16.13 19.03
N ALA A 45 1.99 -14.96 19.42
CA ALA A 45 3.41 -14.73 19.63
C ALA A 45 3.94 -15.52 20.84
N ASP A 46 5.26 -15.79 20.86
CA ASP A 46 5.90 -16.47 21.98
C ASP A 46 5.94 -15.61 23.23
N GLU A 47 6.11 -14.28 23.04
CA GLU A 47 6.03 -13.27 24.08
C GLU A 47 5.15 -12.10 23.61
N SER A 48 4.53 -11.39 24.56
CA SER A 48 3.76 -10.19 24.25
C SER A 48 4.00 -9.09 25.28
N VAL A 49 4.13 -7.82 24.82
CA VAL A 49 4.47 -6.66 25.65
C VAL A 49 3.48 -5.53 25.41
N CYS A 50 2.82 -5.07 26.48
CA CYS A 50 1.98 -3.87 26.41
C CYS A 50 2.86 -2.62 26.29
N ILE A 51 2.66 -1.86 25.21
CA ILE A 51 3.43 -0.65 24.91
C ILE A 51 2.67 0.66 25.19
N GLY A 52 1.47 0.59 25.77
CA GLY A 52 0.76 1.77 26.21
C GLY A 52 -0.73 1.79 25.94
N LYS A 53 -1.31 3.01 26.01
CA LYS A 53 -2.74 3.25 25.88
C LYS A 53 -3.24 2.97 24.45
N ALA A 54 -4.56 2.93 24.29
CA ALA A 54 -5.23 2.60 23.03
C ALA A 54 -4.85 3.50 21.83
N ALA A 55 -4.64 4.81 22.05
CA ALA A 55 -4.29 5.70 20.95
C ALA A 55 -2.93 5.34 20.36
N ALA A 56 -2.84 5.29 19.02
CA ALA A 56 -1.61 4.91 18.32
C ALA A 56 -0.38 5.75 18.72
N LYS A 57 -0.57 7.05 18.93
CA LYS A 57 0.50 7.96 19.40
C LYS A 57 1.09 7.58 20.76
N ASP A 58 0.31 6.92 21.60
CA ASP A 58 0.67 6.49 22.95
C ASP A 58 1.18 5.04 23.00
N SER A 59 1.20 4.35 21.84
CA SER A 59 1.58 2.93 21.71
C SER A 59 2.36 2.67 20.41
N TYR A 60 1.71 2.28 19.32
CA TYR A 60 2.35 1.84 18.06
C TYR A 60 3.17 2.90 17.33
N LEU A 61 2.99 4.19 17.63
CA LEU A 61 3.80 5.31 17.13
C LEU A 61 4.84 5.79 18.16
N ASN A 62 4.94 5.15 19.32
CA ASN A 62 5.90 5.51 20.35
C ASN A 62 7.20 4.70 20.19
N MET A 63 8.17 5.31 19.51
CA MET A 63 9.47 4.69 19.21
C MET A 63 10.21 4.20 20.44
N GLU A 64 10.22 5.01 21.51
CA GLU A 64 10.96 4.69 22.75
C GLU A 64 10.40 3.45 23.43
N ARG A 65 9.07 3.29 23.48
CA ARG A 65 8.42 2.12 24.08
C ARG A 65 8.66 0.85 23.27
N ILE A 66 8.63 0.95 21.94
CA ILE A 66 8.93 -0.18 21.07
C ILE A 66 10.38 -0.62 21.23
N LEU A 67 11.33 0.33 21.21
CA LEU A 67 12.76 0.04 21.44
C LEU A 67 13.00 -0.54 22.83
N SER A 68 12.36 0.02 23.88
CA SER A 68 12.46 -0.51 25.25
C SER A 68 11.93 -1.95 25.33
N ALA A 69 10.80 -2.26 24.67
CA ALA A 69 10.29 -3.62 24.60
C ALA A 69 11.25 -4.57 23.87
N THR A 70 11.88 -4.10 22.77
CA THR A 70 12.87 -4.87 22.00
C THR A 70 14.08 -5.24 22.87
N VAL A 71 14.62 -4.26 23.58
CA VAL A 71 15.79 -4.48 24.49
C VAL A 71 15.40 -5.39 25.65
N ALA A 72 14.25 -5.17 26.27
CA ALA A 72 13.79 -5.96 27.44
C ALA A 72 13.53 -7.43 27.10
N THR A 73 13.12 -7.72 25.86
CA THR A 73 12.86 -9.09 25.39
C THR A 73 14.03 -9.73 24.66
N HIS A 74 15.14 -9.00 24.54
CA HIS A 74 16.34 -9.44 23.81
C HIS A 74 16.04 -9.85 22.35
N ALA A 75 15.15 -9.12 21.68
CA ALA A 75 14.89 -9.36 20.25
C ALA A 75 16.03 -8.76 19.40
N ASP A 76 16.47 -9.53 18.39
CA ASP A 76 17.59 -9.17 17.49
C ASP A 76 17.16 -8.14 16.44
N ALA A 77 15.90 -8.18 16.07
CA ALA A 77 15.36 -7.38 14.97
C ALA A 77 13.93 -6.91 15.25
N ILE A 78 13.51 -5.87 14.51
CA ILE A 78 12.14 -5.35 14.50
C ILE A 78 11.57 -5.49 13.11
N HIS A 79 10.40 -6.14 12.99
CA HIS A 79 9.61 -6.14 11.76
C HIS A 79 8.49 -5.11 11.88
N PRO A 80 8.50 -4.01 11.11
CA PRO A 80 7.50 -2.94 11.23
C PRO A 80 6.17 -3.25 10.51
N GLY A 81 6.14 -4.25 9.63
CA GLY A 81 5.00 -4.52 8.75
C GLY A 81 4.71 -3.37 7.78
N PHE A 82 3.47 -2.90 7.74
CA PHE A 82 3.05 -1.71 7.00
C PHE A 82 2.29 -0.72 7.91
N GLY A 83 2.26 0.57 7.53
CA GLY A 83 1.68 1.63 8.36
C GLY A 83 2.52 1.93 9.61
N PHE A 84 1.98 2.67 10.56
CA PHE A 84 2.67 3.11 11.78
C PHE A 84 4.09 3.64 11.53
N LEU A 85 5.12 2.91 12.00
CA LEU A 85 6.53 3.32 11.90
C LEU A 85 7.28 2.67 10.73
N SER A 86 6.61 1.94 9.84
CA SER A 86 7.28 1.19 8.76
C SER A 86 8.01 2.08 7.75
N GLU A 87 7.58 3.33 7.56
CA GLU A 87 8.20 4.32 6.66
C GLU A 87 8.76 5.51 7.45
N ASN A 88 9.15 5.29 8.71
CA ASN A 88 9.70 6.33 9.55
C ASN A 88 11.23 6.25 9.61
N SER A 89 11.93 7.15 8.89
CA SER A 89 13.40 7.18 8.82
C SER A 89 14.07 7.35 10.19
N LYS A 90 13.47 8.14 11.09
CA LYS A 90 13.99 8.35 12.44
C LYS A 90 13.93 7.06 13.26
N PHE A 91 12.85 6.28 13.10
CA PHE A 91 12.73 5.00 13.81
C PHE A 91 13.75 3.98 13.30
N ALA A 92 13.91 3.85 11.97
CA ALA A 92 14.93 2.99 11.38
C ALA A 92 16.33 3.38 11.88
N SER A 93 16.69 4.68 11.85
CA SER A 93 17.97 5.18 12.36
C SER A 93 18.16 4.91 13.86
N LEU A 94 17.10 4.97 14.68
CA LEU A 94 17.19 4.63 16.10
C LEU A 94 17.44 3.13 16.32
N CYS A 95 16.83 2.26 15.51
CA CYS A 95 17.10 0.82 15.54
C CYS A 95 18.58 0.55 15.23
N GLU A 96 19.13 1.14 14.15
CA GLU A 96 20.53 1.02 13.77
C GLU A 96 21.47 1.45 14.90
N LYS A 97 21.21 2.61 15.53
CA LYS A 97 22.01 3.13 16.66
C LYS A 97 21.95 2.25 17.91
N CYS A 98 20.89 1.47 18.07
CA CYS A 98 20.71 0.52 19.15
C CYS A 98 21.24 -0.89 18.83
N ASN A 99 21.87 -1.11 17.67
CA ASN A 99 22.28 -2.42 17.17
C ASN A 99 21.09 -3.40 17.03
N ILE A 100 19.91 -2.90 16.69
CA ILE A 100 18.72 -3.67 16.41
C ILE A 100 18.51 -3.65 14.90
N ALA A 101 18.40 -4.81 14.25
CA ALA A 101 18.13 -4.87 12.81
C ALA A 101 16.70 -4.38 12.53
N PHE A 102 16.55 -3.40 11.63
CA PHE A 102 15.27 -2.98 11.10
C PHE A 102 14.98 -3.82 9.84
N ILE A 103 13.86 -4.56 9.83
CA ILE A 103 13.49 -5.39 8.67
C ILE A 103 12.76 -4.50 7.66
N GLY A 104 13.54 -3.92 6.78
CA GLY A 104 13.17 -2.91 5.78
C GLY A 104 14.41 -2.25 5.20
N PRO A 105 14.26 -1.21 4.38
CA PRO A 105 15.40 -0.45 3.88
C PRO A 105 16.03 0.44 4.95
N ASP A 106 17.26 0.88 4.70
CA ASP A 106 18.00 1.79 5.57
C ASP A 106 17.28 3.14 5.74
N SER A 107 17.56 3.82 6.85
CA SER A 107 16.96 5.10 7.22
C SER A 107 17.11 6.17 6.14
N ASP A 108 18.26 6.24 5.45
CA ASP A 108 18.55 7.19 4.39
C ASP A 108 17.69 6.96 3.13
N ILE A 109 17.39 5.69 2.82
CA ILE A 109 16.53 5.32 1.69
C ILE A 109 15.09 5.75 1.97
N ILE A 110 14.61 5.48 3.20
CA ILE A 110 13.26 5.88 3.64
C ILE A 110 13.12 7.41 3.57
N GLU A 111 14.13 8.16 4.02
CA GLU A 111 14.09 9.62 4.02
C GLU A 111 14.07 10.20 2.60
N LYS A 112 14.98 9.76 1.73
CA LYS A 112 15.09 10.22 0.34
C LYS A 112 13.85 9.91 -0.48
N THR A 113 13.29 8.71 -0.36
CA THR A 113 12.10 8.30 -1.09
C THR A 113 10.82 8.91 -0.54
N GLY A 114 10.78 9.20 0.77
CA GLY A 114 9.68 9.90 1.43
C GLY A 114 9.56 11.38 1.03
N ASN A 115 10.64 12.01 0.58
CA ASN A 115 10.62 13.35 0.02
C ASN A 115 10.20 13.30 -1.46
N LYS A 116 8.92 13.58 -1.74
CA LYS A 116 8.35 13.47 -3.11
C LYS A 116 9.11 14.27 -4.17
N GLN A 117 9.62 15.46 -3.83
CA GLN A 117 10.36 16.30 -4.77
C GLN A 117 11.75 15.72 -5.06
N GLU A 118 12.44 15.25 -4.03
CA GLU A 118 13.76 14.63 -4.16
C GLU A 118 13.67 13.30 -4.93
N ALA A 119 12.70 12.46 -4.59
CA ALA A 119 12.42 11.23 -5.31
C ALA A 119 12.15 11.52 -6.79
N ARG A 120 11.27 12.49 -7.11
CA ARG A 120 10.96 12.88 -8.48
C ARG A 120 12.21 13.35 -9.25
N ASN A 121 13.04 14.20 -8.64
CA ASN A 121 14.26 14.69 -9.27
C ASN A 121 15.26 13.56 -9.53
N THR A 122 15.40 12.63 -8.59
CA THR A 122 16.21 11.42 -8.74
C THR A 122 15.72 10.58 -9.93
N MET A 123 14.42 10.38 -10.06
CA MET A 123 13.82 9.62 -11.17
C MET A 123 14.05 10.31 -12.52
N ILE A 124 13.87 11.63 -12.60
CA ILE A 124 14.17 12.41 -13.81
C ILE A 124 15.65 12.23 -14.22
N SER A 125 16.57 12.31 -13.26
CA SER A 125 18.01 12.17 -13.51
C SER A 125 18.37 10.75 -13.96
N ALA A 126 17.62 9.75 -13.52
CA ALA A 126 17.76 8.35 -13.94
C ALA A 126 17.03 8.02 -15.25
N GLY A 127 16.38 9.00 -15.90
CA GLY A 127 15.62 8.78 -17.14
C GLY A 127 14.30 8.02 -16.96
N ILE A 128 13.80 7.94 -15.75
CA ILE A 128 12.51 7.29 -15.44
C ILE A 128 11.35 8.20 -15.87
N PRO A 129 10.33 7.68 -16.55
CA PRO A 129 9.15 8.46 -16.91
C PRO A 129 8.42 8.97 -15.65
N VAL A 130 8.29 10.27 -15.53
CA VAL A 130 7.49 10.93 -14.48
C VAL A 130 6.36 11.73 -15.10
N ILE A 131 5.31 12.00 -14.35
CA ILE A 131 4.20 12.84 -14.85
C ILE A 131 4.78 14.18 -15.32
N PRO A 132 4.57 14.61 -16.60
CA PRO A 132 5.04 15.89 -17.08
C PRO A 132 4.54 17.04 -16.22
N GLY A 133 5.42 17.96 -15.82
CA GLY A 133 5.04 19.04 -14.93
C GLY A 133 6.16 20.02 -14.68
N THR A 134 5.87 21.06 -13.88
CA THR A 134 6.84 22.08 -13.51
C THR A 134 7.92 21.50 -12.58
N LYS A 135 9.17 21.89 -12.83
CA LYS A 135 10.29 21.53 -11.95
C LYS A 135 10.42 22.48 -10.77
N GLU A 136 10.01 23.72 -10.99
CA GLU A 136 10.10 24.80 -10.01
C GLU A 136 8.71 25.26 -9.57
N PRO A 137 8.60 25.85 -8.39
CA PRO A 137 7.38 26.46 -7.91
C PRO A 137 6.83 27.54 -8.86
N VAL A 138 5.52 27.62 -8.93
CA VAL A 138 4.79 28.62 -9.71
C VAL A 138 4.01 29.50 -8.74
N MET A 139 4.35 30.79 -8.68
CA MET A 139 3.72 31.75 -7.77
C MET A 139 2.71 32.66 -8.48
N ASP A 140 2.74 32.69 -9.80
CA ASP A 140 1.97 33.60 -10.66
C ASP A 140 1.12 32.82 -11.67
N ALA A 141 -0.15 33.17 -11.78
CA ALA A 141 -1.11 32.51 -12.66
C ALA A 141 -0.78 32.70 -14.16
N GLU A 142 -0.22 33.84 -14.59
CA GLU A 142 0.10 34.09 -15.99
C GLU A 142 1.31 33.20 -16.41
N ARG A 143 2.34 33.15 -15.57
CA ARG A 143 3.46 32.22 -15.79
C ARG A 143 3.00 30.78 -15.74
N GLY A 144 2.09 30.45 -14.80
CA GLY A 144 1.49 29.13 -14.71
C GLY A 144 0.74 28.72 -15.96
N LYS A 145 0.01 29.63 -16.57
CA LYS A 145 -0.72 29.41 -17.81
C LYS A 145 0.19 29.09 -19.00
N GLU A 146 1.31 29.81 -19.14
CA GLU A 146 2.32 29.51 -20.18
C GLU A 146 2.90 28.09 -20.01
N LEU A 147 3.19 27.71 -18.75
CA LEU A 147 3.72 26.38 -18.46
C LEU A 147 2.66 25.30 -18.71
N ALA A 148 1.40 25.54 -18.35
CA ALA A 148 0.29 24.64 -18.65
C ALA A 148 0.06 24.46 -20.16
N ASP A 149 0.20 25.54 -20.95
CA ASP A 149 0.12 25.48 -22.43
C ASP A 149 1.20 24.53 -23.01
N ASN A 150 2.40 24.55 -22.44
CA ASN A 150 3.51 23.68 -22.86
C ASN A 150 3.32 22.22 -22.42
N ILE A 151 2.73 21.98 -21.22
CA ILE A 151 2.40 20.65 -20.70
C ILE A 151 1.23 20.05 -21.50
N GLY A 152 0.30 20.88 -21.93
CA GLY A 152 -0.93 20.49 -22.62
C GLY A 152 -2.06 20.11 -21.64
N TYR A 153 -3.26 20.69 -21.86
CA TYR A 153 -4.44 20.40 -21.05
C TYR A 153 -4.99 18.99 -21.25
N PRO A 154 -5.69 18.39 -20.27
CA PRO A 154 -5.93 18.92 -18.94
C PRO A 154 -4.67 18.90 -18.06
N VAL A 155 -4.60 19.86 -17.11
CA VAL A 155 -3.52 19.93 -16.12
C VAL A 155 -4.09 19.94 -14.70
N MET A 156 -3.29 19.52 -13.73
CA MET A 156 -3.58 19.65 -12.32
C MET A 156 -2.72 20.77 -11.73
N VAL A 157 -3.34 21.75 -11.12
CA VAL A 157 -2.71 22.75 -10.27
C VAL A 157 -2.76 22.24 -8.84
N LYS A 158 -1.63 22.18 -8.15
CA LYS A 158 -1.54 21.66 -6.78
C LYS A 158 -0.62 22.48 -5.90
N ALA A 159 -0.99 22.67 -4.63
CA ALA A 159 -0.16 23.31 -3.63
C ALA A 159 1.07 22.46 -3.28
N ALA A 160 2.20 23.10 -3.00
CA ALA A 160 3.42 22.45 -2.53
C ALA A 160 3.20 21.76 -1.18
N LEU A 161 2.55 22.45 -0.26
CA LEU A 161 2.06 21.91 1.00
C LEU A 161 0.56 21.64 0.85
N GLY A 162 0.16 20.37 0.79
CA GLY A 162 -1.24 20.02 0.57
C GLY A 162 -1.52 18.58 1.01
N GLY A 163 -2.77 18.32 1.40
CA GLY A 163 -3.25 17.00 1.76
C GLY A 163 -4.77 16.94 1.72
N GLY A 164 -5.34 15.73 1.55
CA GLY A 164 -6.78 15.54 1.53
C GLY A 164 -7.55 16.26 0.42
N GLY A 165 -6.89 16.57 -0.72
CA GLY A 165 -7.50 17.23 -1.87
C GLY A 165 -7.64 18.76 -1.77
N LYS A 166 -7.19 19.38 -0.68
CA LYS A 166 -7.17 20.84 -0.54
C LYS A 166 -6.00 21.45 -1.31
N GLY A 167 -6.24 22.59 -1.97
CA GLY A 167 -5.24 23.25 -2.80
C GLY A 167 -4.93 22.51 -4.11
N MET A 168 -5.84 21.64 -4.59
CA MET A 168 -5.72 20.95 -5.87
C MET A 168 -6.92 21.24 -6.76
N ARG A 169 -6.67 21.53 -8.05
CA ARG A 169 -7.70 21.75 -9.07
C ARG A 169 -7.29 21.16 -10.40
N VAL A 170 -8.21 20.41 -11.02
CA VAL A 170 -8.05 20.00 -12.41
C VAL A 170 -8.54 21.12 -13.32
N VAL A 171 -7.72 21.49 -14.30
CA VAL A 171 -8.02 22.54 -15.26
C VAL A 171 -8.06 21.92 -16.65
N TYR A 172 -9.24 21.93 -17.27
CA TYR A 172 -9.46 21.29 -18.56
C TYR A 172 -9.16 22.22 -19.75
N THR A 173 -9.31 23.54 -19.56
CA THR A 173 -9.14 24.52 -20.63
C THR A 173 -8.23 25.68 -20.22
N LYS A 174 -7.63 26.30 -21.24
CA LYS A 174 -6.76 27.48 -21.05
C LYS A 174 -7.52 28.68 -20.47
N GLU A 175 -8.80 28.80 -20.81
CA GLU A 175 -9.68 29.89 -20.39
C GLU A 175 -9.95 29.83 -18.88
N ASP A 176 -10.07 28.63 -18.34
CA ASP A 176 -10.35 28.41 -16.92
C ASP A 176 -9.10 28.48 -16.03
N PHE A 177 -7.90 28.42 -16.62
CA PHE A 177 -6.67 28.23 -15.87
C PHE A 177 -6.46 29.26 -14.78
N LYS A 178 -6.55 30.55 -15.10
CA LYS A 178 -6.32 31.62 -14.13
C LYS A 178 -7.27 31.56 -12.94
N ARG A 179 -8.55 31.34 -13.21
CA ARG A 179 -9.58 31.23 -12.16
C ARG A 179 -9.28 30.07 -11.21
N GLU A 180 -8.99 28.91 -11.76
CA GLU A 180 -8.74 27.70 -10.97
C GLU A 180 -7.40 27.77 -10.23
N PHE A 181 -6.36 28.36 -10.83
CA PHE A 181 -5.08 28.61 -10.17
C PHE A 181 -5.26 29.53 -8.95
N ASP A 182 -5.91 30.69 -9.13
CA ASP A 182 -6.14 31.65 -8.07
C ASP A 182 -7.00 31.06 -6.93
N ASN A 183 -7.97 30.19 -7.27
CA ASN A 183 -8.79 29.48 -6.30
C ASN A 183 -7.93 28.47 -5.49
N ALA A 184 -7.15 27.63 -6.15
CA ALA A 184 -6.28 26.65 -5.51
C ALA A 184 -5.22 27.33 -4.61
N GLN A 185 -4.62 28.42 -5.09
CA GLN A 185 -3.62 29.18 -4.34
C GLN A 185 -4.20 29.83 -3.09
N ARG A 186 -5.38 30.45 -3.18
CA ARG A 186 -6.08 31.03 -2.01
C ARG A 186 -6.42 29.94 -0.98
N GLU A 187 -6.86 28.78 -1.43
CA GLU A 187 -7.14 27.66 -0.54
C GLU A 187 -5.86 27.16 0.15
N ALA A 188 -4.74 27.11 -0.57
CA ALA A 188 -3.43 26.76 -0.03
C ALA A 188 -2.93 27.75 1.01
N VAL A 189 -3.01 29.04 0.73
CA VAL A 189 -2.63 30.11 1.67
C VAL A 189 -3.49 30.04 2.93
N ASN A 190 -4.81 29.87 2.79
CA ASN A 190 -5.72 29.80 3.94
C ASN A 190 -5.55 28.52 4.77
N GLY A 191 -5.22 27.41 4.13
CA GLY A 191 -5.13 26.09 4.80
C GLY A 191 -3.75 25.76 5.34
N PHE A 192 -2.69 26.26 4.67
CA PHE A 192 -1.30 25.85 4.93
C PHE A 192 -0.34 27.02 5.14
N ALA A 193 -0.84 28.28 5.03
CA ALA A 193 -0.05 29.51 5.06
C ALA A 193 1.09 29.57 3.99
N ASP A 194 0.93 28.82 2.88
CA ASP A 194 1.86 28.74 1.77
C ASP A 194 1.09 28.76 0.45
N GLY A 195 1.42 29.70 -0.44
CA GLY A 195 0.82 29.87 -1.76
C GLY A 195 1.66 29.29 -2.90
N THR A 196 2.64 28.46 -2.59
CA THR A 196 3.52 27.80 -3.57
C THR A 196 2.75 26.74 -4.33
N MET A 197 2.70 26.86 -5.67
CA MET A 197 1.95 25.95 -6.54
C MET A 197 2.87 25.18 -7.49
N TYR A 198 2.40 24.02 -7.93
CA TYR A 198 2.97 23.22 -9.00
C TYR A 198 1.90 22.88 -10.03
N ILE A 199 2.31 22.64 -11.26
CA ILE A 199 1.42 22.26 -12.35
C ILE A 199 1.92 20.96 -12.94
N GLU A 200 1.03 19.97 -13.07
CA GLU A 200 1.34 18.68 -13.67
C GLU A 200 0.29 18.31 -14.71
N LYS A 201 0.67 17.48 -15.66
CA LYS A 201 -0.30 16.84 -16.56
C LYS A 201 -1.33 16.09 -15.74
N TYR A 202 -2.61 16.32 -15.99
CA TYR A 202 -3.67 15.48 -15.43
C TYR A 202 -3.84 14.23 -16.30
N ILE A 203 -3.65 13.08 -15.72
CA ILE A 203 -3.86 11.79 -16.38
C ILE A 203 -5.32 11.41 -16.12
N GLU A 204 -6.11 11.36 -17.20
CA GLU A 204 -7.54 11.04 -17.11
C GLU A 204 -7.74 9.53 -17.00
N LYS A 205 -8.53 9.11 -16.00
CA LYS A 205 -8.90 7.71 -15.75
C LYS A 205 -7.70 6.76 -15.82
N PRO A 206 -6.62 7.03 -15.09
CA PRO A 206 -5.46 6.16 -15.15
C PRO A 206 -5.75 4.83 -14.44
N ARG A 207 -4.94 3.82 -14.75
CA ARG A 207 -4.79 2.66 -13.88
C ARG A 207 -3.68 2.91 -12.88
N HIS A 208 -3.85 2.35 -11.71
CA HIS A 208 -2.82 2.30 -10.68
C HIS A 208 -2.14 0.93 -10.76
N ILE A 209 -0.96 0.91 -11.33
CA ILE A 209 -0.15 -0.30 -11.50
C ILE A 209 1.10 -0.20 -10.62
N GLU A 210 1.40 -1.25 -9.90
CA GLU A 210 2.57 -1.27 -9.02
C GLU A 210 3.38 -2.54 -9.20
N PHE A 211 4.70 -2.45 -9.02
CA PHE A 211 5.62 -3.57 -9.14
C PHE A 211 6.26 -3.91 -7.80
N GLN A 212 6.18 -5.17 -7.41
CA GLN A 212 6.87 -5.68 -6.22
C GLN A 212 8.36 -5.79 -6.47
N ILE A 213 9.16 -5.13 -5.66
CA ILE A 213 10.63 -5.19 -5.70
C ILE A 213 11.15 -6.04 -4.53
N LEU A 214 12.20 -6.80 -4.81
CA LEU A 214 13.12 -7.34 -3.83
C LEU A 214 14.54 -6.95 -4.20
N ALA A 215 15.30 -6.44 -3.23
CA ALA A 215 16.70 -6.06 -3.41
C ALA A 215 17.54 -6.42 -2.19
N ASP A 216 18.77 -6.87 -2.40
CA ASP A 216 19.72 -7.16 -1.33
C ASP A 216 20.85 -6.11 -1.31
N LYS A 217 21.61 -6.10 -0.23
CA LYS A 217 22.77 -5.21 -0.06
C LYS A 217 23.95 -5.51 -1.01
N TYR A 218 23.87 -6.59 -1.77
CA TYR A 218 24.92 -7.01 -2.72
C TYR A 218 24.66 -6.50 -4.14
N GLY A 219 23.56 -5.75 -4.34
CA GLY A 219 23.17 -5.14 -5.61
C GLY A 219 22.26 -6.02 -6.48
N ASN A 220 21.82 -7.17 -5.99
CA ASN A 220 20.80 -7.96 -6.69
C ASN A 220 19.45 -7.29 -6.48
N THR A 221 18.80 -6.95 -7.59
CA THR A 221 17.48 -6.30 -7.59
C THR A 221 16.60 -6.94 -8.63
N ILE A 222 15.44 -7.42 -8.22
CA ILE A 222 14.43 -8.05 -9.10
C ILE A 222 13.05 -7.47 -8.86
N HIS A 223 12.16 -7.63 -9.83
CA HIS A 223 10.73 -7.45 -9.64
C HIS A 223 9.99 -8.78 -9.68
N LEU A 224 8.91 -8.92 -8.94
CA LEU A 224 8.05 -10.11 -8.86
C LEU A 224 6.73 -9.93 -9.62
N GLY A 225 6.72 -9.12 -10.66
CA GLY A 225 5.52 -8.78 -11.42
C GLY A 225 4.72 -7.64 -10.78
N GLU A 226 3.60 -7.36 -11.44
CA GLU A 226 2.73 -6.25 -11.08
C GLU A 226 1.48 -6.67 -10.34
N ARG A 227 0.90 -5.67 -9.66
CA ARG A 227 -0.48 -5.67 -9.17
C ARG A 227 -1.23 -4.51 -9.79
N ASP A 228 -2.49 -4.72 -10.11
CA ASP A 228 -3.44 -3.68 -10.52
C ASP A 228 -4.28 -3.28 -9.30
N CYS A 229 -4.10 -2.05 -8.87
CA CYS A 229 -4.75 -1.48 -7.69
C CYS A 229 -5.70 -0.34 -8.06
N SER A 230 -6.28 -0.39 -9.26
CA SER A 230 -7.12 0.68 -9.80
C SER A 230 -8.45 0.84 -9.06
N ILE A 231 -9.01 -0.24 -8.49
CA ILE A 231 -10.27 -0.15 -7.75
C ILE A 231 -10.00 0.37 -6.34
N GLN A 232 -10.29 1.65 -6.17
CA GLN A 232 -10.04 2.36 -4.92
C GLN A 232 -11.14 3.38 -4.63
N ARG A 233 -11.31 3.72 -3.36
CA ARG A 233 -12.19 4.78 -2.90
C ARG A 233 -11.39 5.77 -2.06
N ASN A 234 -11.45 7.06 -2.40
CA ASN A 234 -10.68 8.11 -1.73
C ASN A 234 -9.18 7.76 -1.57
N HIS A 235 -8.58 7.18 -2.64
CA HIS A 235 -7.20 6.68 -2.68
C HIS A 235 -6.91 5.50 -1.73
N GLN A 236 -7.93 4.84 -1.19
CA GLN A 236 -7.80 3.58 -0.47
C GLN A 236 -8.13 2.42 -1.39
N LYS A 237 -7.18 1.54 -1.62
CA LYS A 237 -7.33 0.33 -2.44
C LYS A 237 -8.39 -0.59 -1.82
N LEU A 238 -9.24 -1.18 -2.63
CA LEU A 238 -10.33 -2.07 -2.21
C LEU A 238 -10.25 -3.45 -2.86
N VAL A 239 -9.83 -3.50 -4.12
CA VAL A 239 -9.65 -4.72 -4.90
C VAL A 239 -8.32 -4.61 -5.63
N GLU A 240 -7.50 -5.64 -5.50
CA GLU A 240 -6.20 -5.74 -6.15
C GLU A 240 -6.10 -7.05 -6.94
N GLU A 241 -5.50 -7.01 -8.13
CA GLU A 241 -5.33 -8.16 -9.01
C GLU A 241 -3.86 -8.36 -9.40
N SER A 242 -3.45 -9.60 -9.58
CA SER A 242 -2.13 -9.95 -10.14
C SER A 242 -2.27 -11.20 -11.03
N PRO A 243 -1.78 -11.16 -12.30
CA PRO A 243 -1.30 -9.98 -13.02
C PRO A 243 -2.44 -9.03 -13.44
N SER A 244 -2.07 -7.80 -13.82
CA SER A 244 -3.03 -6.82 -14.36
C SER A 244 -3.62 -7.28 -15.70
N PRO A 245 -4.94 -7.17 -15.88
CA PRO A 245 -5.56 -7.44 -17.18
C PRO A 245 -5.22 -6.40 -18.26
N ALA A 246 -4.61 -5.26 -17.87
CA ALA A 246 -4.25 -4.19 -18.80
C ALA A 246 -2.86 -4.37 -19.42
N LEU A 247 -1.98 -5.20 -18.86
CA LEU A 247 -0.62 -5.34 -19.33
C LEU A 247 -0.46 -6.58 -20.21
N ASN A 248 0.04 -6.37 -21.44
CA ASN A 248 0.63 -7.43 -22.23
C ASN A 248 2.09 -7.70 -21.78
N ASP A 249 2.70 -8.77 -22.29
CA ASP A 249 4.04 -9.19 -21.85
C ASP A 249 5.13 -8.15 -22.15
N GLU A 250 5.01 -7.40 -23.26
CA GLU A 250 5.96 -6.35 -23.64
C GLU A 250 5.88 -5.17 -22.66
N LEU A 251 4.68 -4.68 -22.37
CA LEU A 251 4.46 -3.57 -21.45
C LEU A 251 4.86 -3.97 -20.02
N ARG A 252 4.48 -5.19 -19.59
CA ARG A 252 4.88 -5.77 -18.30
C ARG A 252 6.39 -5.78 -18.14
N LYS A 253 7.11 -6.27 -19.15
CA LYS A 253 8.56 -6.30 -19.15
C LYS A 253 9.15 -4.89 -19.06
N ARG A 254 8.67 -3.96 -19.89
CA ARG A 254 9.15 -2.57 -19.92
C ARG A 254 8.94 -1.84 -18.59
N MET A 255 7.74 -1.99 -17.99
CA MET A 255 7.45 -1.39 -16.70
C MET A 255 8.23 -2.06 -15.55
N GLY A 256 8.40 -3.38 -15.59
CA GLY A 256 9.20 -4.13 -14.62
C GLY A 256 10.67 -3.74 -14.67
N ASP A 257 11.28 -3.63 -15.87
CA ASP A 257 12.64 -3.15 -16.03
C ASP A 257 12.78 -1.71 -15.48
N THR A 258 11.76 -0.87 -15.68
CA THR A 258 11.73 0.49 -15.12
C THR A 258 11.63 0.47 -13.59
N ALA A 259 10.81 -0.41 -12.99
CA ALA A 259 10.72 -0.55 -11.55
C ALA A 259 12.05 -0.99 -10.92
N VAL A 260 12.77 -1.90 -11.57
CA VAL A 260 14.15 -2.28 -11.16
C VAL A 260 15.11 -1.09 -11.28
N ALA A 261 15.00 -0.28 -12.35
CA ALA A 261 15.84 0.91 -12.53
C ALA A 261 15.55 1.96 -11.45
N VAL A 262 14.28 2.16 -11.06
CA VAL A 262 13.88 3.01 -9.92
C VAL A 262 14.55 2.55 -8.63
N ALA A 263 14.44 1.26 -8.29
CA ALA A 263 15.04 0.71 -7.08
C ALA A 263 16.57 0.88 -7.06
N LYS A 264 17.24 0.63 -8.18
CA LYS A 264 18.68 0.85 -8.32
C LYS A 264 19.09 2.32 -8.20
N ALA A 265 18.27 3.26 -8.71
CA ALA A 265 18.57 4.69 -8.64
C ALA A 265 18.60 5.23 -7.20
N VAL A 266 17.90 4.57 -6.28
CA VAL A 266 17.87 4.93 -4.85
C VAL A 266 18.68 3.97 -3.98
N ASN A 267 19.40 3.01 -4.55
CA ASN A 267 20.12 1.93 -3.86
C ASN A 267 19.21 1.17 -2.89
N TYR A 268 18.02 0.80 -3.39
CA TYR A 268 16.99 0.16 -2.57
C TYR A 268 17.47 -1.17 -1.98
N GLU A 269 17.06 -1.45 -0.74
CA GLU A 269 17.28 -2.72 -0.06
C GLU A 269 15.96 -3.23 0.55
N ASN A 270 15.80 -4.51 0.66
CA ASN A 270 14.65 -5.24 1.18
C ASN A 270 13.45 -5.26 0.23
N ALA A 271 12.24 -5.53 0.73
CA ALA A 271 11.03 -5.52 -0.06
C ALA A 271 10.46 -4.10 -0.17
N GLY A 272 10.08 -3.71 -1.36
CA GLY A 272 9.43 -2.44 -1.64
C GLY A 272 8.54 -2.52 -2.86
N THR A 273 7.82 -1.43 -3.12
CA THR A 273 6.90 -1.37 -4.25
C THR A 273 7.09 -0.06 -5.00
N VAL A 274 7.19 -0.16 -6.33
CA VAL A 274 7.23 1.01 -7.21
C VAL A 274 5.86 1.18 -7.84
N GLU A 275 5.22 2.32 -7.58
CA GLU A 275 3.88 2.64 -8.08
C GLU A 275 3.93 3.51 -9.33
N PHE A 276 3.04 3.22 -10.29
CA PHE A 276 2.89 3.92 -11.56
C PHE A 276 1.42 4.26 -11.85
N LEU A 277 1.20 5.37 -12.54
CA LEU A 277 -0.03 5.60 -13.29
C LEU A 277 0.16 5.14 -14.73
N LEU A 278 -0.77 4.34 -15.23
CA LEU A 278 -0.81 3.89 -16.61
C LEU A 278 -1.99 4.58 -17.31
N ASP A 279 -1.74 5.28 -18.42
CA ASP A 279 -2.79 5.91 -19.22
C ASP A 279 -3.36 4.95 -20.29
N LYS A 280 -4.42 5.39 -20.96
CA LYS A 280 -5.10 4.63 -22.02
C LYS A 280 -4.27 4.38 -23.30
N ASN A 281 -3.10 5.01 -23.41
CA ASN A 281 -2.18 4.90 -24.57
C ASN A 281 -0.91 4.11 -24.21
N ASP A 282 -0.95 3.33 -23.13
CA ASP A 282 0.17 2.55 -22.61
C ASP A 282 1.40 3.38 -22.19
N ASN A 283 1.21 4.70 -21.94
CA ASN A 283 2.22 5.50 -21.27
C ASN A 283 2.08 5.32 -19.76
N TYR A 284 3.20 5.14 -19.10
CA TYR A 284 3.22 5.00 -17.63
C TYR A 284 4.15 6.03 -17.01
N TYR A 285 3.80 6.43 -15.80
CA TYR A 285 4.47 7.49 -15.08
C TYR A 285 4.72 7.07 -13.63
N PHE A 286 5.94 7.20 -13.18
CA PHE A 286 6.32 6.97 -11.79
C PHE A 286 5.50 7.88 -10.85
N MET A 287 5.00 7.29 -9.78
CA MET A 287 4.30 7.99 -8.69
C MET A 287 5.17 8.08 -7.44
N GLU A 288 5.46 6.93 -6.85
CA GLU A 288 6.21 6.84 -5.59
C GLU A 288 6.82 5.45 -5.38
N VAL A 289 7.73 5.37 -4.40
CA VAL A 289 8.24 4.11 -3.86
C VAL A 289 7.70 3.94 -2.46
N ASN A 290 7.04 2.82 -2.20
CA ASN A 290 6.67 2.43 -0.84
C ASN A 290 7.80 1.57 -0.26
N THR A 291 8.42 2.06 0.81
CA THR A 291 9.62 1.48 1.43
C THR A 291 9.30 0.41 2.47
N ARG A 292 8.33 -0.41 2.17
CA ARG A 292 7.78 -1.46 3.05
C ARG A 292 7.06 -2.54 2.27
N ILE A 293 6.65 -3.58 2.97
CA ILE A 293 5.67 -4.51 2.42
C ILE A 293 4.31 -3.82 2.25
N GLN A 294 3.59 -4.18 1.19
CA GLN A 294 2.23 -3.69 0.94
C GLN A 294 1.17 -4.60 1.57
N VAL A 295 -0.06 -4.09 1.78
CA VAL A 295 -1.21 -4.87 2.25
C VAL A 295 -1.44 -6.05 1.30
N GLU A 296 -1.44 -5.78 0.01
CA GLU A 296 -1.75 -6.65 -1.11
C GLU A 296 -0.61 -7.58 -1.56
N HIS A 297 0.44 -7.72 -0.74
CA HIS A 297 1.58 -8.59 -1.05
C HIS A 297 1.18 -10.06 -1.30
N GLY A 298 0.09 -10.50 -0.67
CA GLY A 298 -0.35 -11.88 -0.71
C GLY A 298 -0.70 -12.39 -2.11
N ILE A 299 -1.22 -11.53 -3.00
CA ILE A 299 -1.51 -11.95 -4.37
C ILE A 299 -0.24 -12.15 -5.20
N THR A 300 0.81 -11.36 -4.97
CA THR A 300 2.12 -11.61 -5.57
C THR A 300 2.69 -12.95 -5.10
N GLU A 301 2.59 -13.26 -3.80
CA GLU A 301 3.01 -14.56 -3.26
C GLU A 301 2.27 -15.73 -3.93
N LEU A 302 0.96 -15.58 -4.15
CA LEU A 302 0.14 -16.63 -4.78
C LEU A 302 0.52 -16.92 -6.23
N VAL A 303 0.84 -15.88 -7.01
CA VAL A 303 1.17 -16.06 -8.44
C VAL A 303 2.64 -16.37 -8.69
N THR A 304 3.56 -16.06 -7.75
CA THR A 304 5.00 -16.31 -7.91
C THR A 304 5.53 -17.46 -7.08
N GLY A 305 4.83 -17.84 -6.01
CA GLY A 305 5.32 -18.81 -5.03
C GLY A 305 6.41 -18.28 -4.09
N VAL A 306 6.72 -16.98 -4.13
CA VAL A 306 7.75 -16.36 -3.28
C VAL A 306 7.11 -15.83 -1.99
N ASP A 307 7.55 -16.27 -0.83
CA ASP A 307 7.12 -15.77 0.49
C ASP A 307 7.86 -14.47 0.81
N LEU A 308 7.20 -13.33 0.57
CA LEU A 308 7.81 -12.00 0.71
C LEU A 308 8.25 -11.67 2.15
N ILE A 309 7.51 -12.12 3.15
CA ILE A 309 7.87 -11.88 4.56
C ILE A 309 9.14 -12.65 4.92
N LYS A 310 9.26 -13.90 4.45
CA LYS A 310 10.47 -14.68 4.68
C LYS A 310 11.68 -14.08 3.96
N GLU A 311 11.50 -13.59 2.73
CA GLU A 311 12.58 -12.93 2.00
C GLU A 311 13.00 -11.62 2.68
N GLN A 312 12.06 -10.81 3.21
CA GLN A 312 12.39 -9.63 4.01
C GLN A 312 13.30 -9.98 5.21
N ILE A 313 12.95 -11.04 5.94
CA ILE A 313 13.71 -11.49 7.11
C ILE A 313 15.11 -11.97 6.71
N LYS A 314 15.23 -12.78 5.63
CA LYS A 314 16.52 -13.26 5.12
C LYS A 314 17.44 -12.13 4.68
N ILE A 315 16.92 -11.19 3.89
CA ILE A 315 17.68 -10.04 3.40
C ILE A 315 18.18 -9.20 4.58
N ALA A 316 17.30 -8.88 5.54
CA ALA A 316 17.67 -8.13 6.73
C ALA A 316 18.70 -8.88 7.61
N ALA A 317 18.70 -10.21 7.61
CA ALA A 317 19.72 -11.03 8.26
C ALA A 317 21.05 -11.08 7.48
N GLY A 318 21.13 -10.41 6.34
CA GLY A 318 22.35 -10.30 5.52
C GLY A 318 22.53 -11.44 4.52
N GLU A 319 21.51 -12.23 4.24
CA GLU A 319 21.55 -13.23 3.18
C GLU A 319 21.42 -12.53 1.81
N SER A 320 22.06 -13.10 0.79
CA SER A 320 21.88 -12.65 -0.58
C SER A 320 20.54 -13.17 -1.13
N LEU A 321 19.94 -12.40 -2.01
CA LEU A 321 18.72 -12.81 -2.71
C LEU A 321 18.99 -14.06 -3.56
N GLY A 322 18.41 -15.16 -3.17
CA GLY A 322 18.61 -16.47 -3.83
C GLY A 322 17.82 -16.65 -5.11
N ILE A 323 17.08 -15.63 -5.55
CA ILE A 323 16.19 -15.64 -6.71
C ILE A 323 16.73 -14.67 -7.76
N LYS A 324 16.88 -15.12 -9.00
CA LYS A 324 17.24 -14.24 -10.13
C LYS A 324 15.98 -13.81 -10.88
N GLN A 325 16.08 -12.73 -11.65
CA GLN A 325 14.96 -12.25 -12.46
C GLN A 325 14.46 -13.29 -13.46
N GLU A 326 15.38 -14.07 -14.04
CA GLU A 326 15.03 -15.13 -14.97
C GLU A 326 14.30 -16.33 -14.34
N ASP A 327 14.32 -16.46 -13.03
CA ASP A 327 13.63 -17.52 -12.29
C ASP A 327 12.19 -17.13 -11.91
N VAL A 328 11.90 -15.82 -11.91
CA VAL A 328 10.56 -15.33 -11.58
C VAL A 328 9.57 -15.74 -12.66
N ARG A 329 8.51 -16.42 -12.25
CA ARG A 329 7.41 -16.84 -13.12
C ARG A 329 6.09 -16.42 -12.48
N ILE A 330 5.22 -15.84 -13.27
CA ILE A 330 3.83 -15.57 -12.88
C ILE A 330 2.98 -16.72 -13.38
N HIS A 331 2.35 -17.45 -12.47
CA HIS A 331 1.47 -18.56 -12.76
C HIS A 331 0.04 -18.20 -12.39
N GLY A 332 -0.89 -18.42 -13.32
CA GLY A 332 -2.31 -18.16 -13.10
C GLY A 332 -2.63 -16.70 -12.84
N ALA A 333 -3.63 -16.48 -12.01
CA ALA A 333 -4.07 -15.16 -11.56
C ALA A 333 -4.50 -15.21 -10.10
N ALA A 334 -4.39 -14.09 -9.40
CA ALA A 334 -4.87 -13.92 -8.03
C ALA A 334 -5.59 -12.58 -7.88
N MET A 335 -6.51 -12.51 -6.93
CA MET A 335 -7.24 -11.31 -6.55
C MET A 335 -7.29 -11.23 -5.03
N GLU A 336 -7.11 -10.03 -4.49
CA GLU A 336 -7.35 -9.70 -3.08
C GLU A 336 -8.54 -8.75 -2.99
N ILE A 337 -9.36 -8.93 -1.96
CA ILE A 337 -10.41 -8.02 -1.55
C ILE A 337 -10.25 -7.70 -0.08
N ARG A 338 -10.28 -6.40 0.23
CA ARG A 338 -10.22 -5.92 1.62
C ARG A 338 -11.61 -5.88 2.23
N ILE A 339 -11.80 -6.65 3.31
CA ILE A 339 -13.03 -6.60 4.10
C ILE A 339 -12.83 -5.65 5.26
N ASN A 340 -13.58 -4.57 5.24
CA ASN A 340 -13.55 -3.50 6.23
C ASN A 340 -14.83 -3.52 7.09
N ALA A 341 -14.69 -3.28 8.37
CA ALA A 341 -15.82 -3.01 9.28
C ALA A 341 -16.33 -1.58 9.01
N GLU A 342 -17.02 -1.40 7.90
CA GLU A 342 -17.55 -0.14 7.37
C GLU A 342 -18.94 -0.35 6.80
N ASN A 343 -19.77 0.70 6.82
CA ASN A 343 -21.10 0.68 6.23
C ASN A 343 -21.14 1.45 4.90
N PRO A 344 -21.18 0.77 3.73
CA PRO A 344 -21.24 1.42 2.41
C PRO A 344 -22.47 2.34 2.23
N GLU A 345 -23.63 1.99 2.82
CA GLU A 345 -24.84 2.80 2.75
C GLU A 345 -24.71 4.12 3.52
N LYS A 346 -23.79 4.18 4.50
CA LYS A 346 -23.47 5.36 5.29
C LYS A 346 -22.11 5.96 4.91
N ASN A 347 -21.83 6.03 3.62
CA ASN A 347 -20.59 6.58 3.07
C ASN A 347 -19.33 5.94 3.69
N PHE A 348 -19.34 4.61 3.86
CA PHE A 348 -18.26 3.83 4.47
C PHE A 348 -17.87 4.30 5.88
N ALA A 349 -18.85 4.76 6.67
CA ALA A 349 -18.60 5.08 8.06
C ALA A 349 -18.07 3.83 8.79
N PRO A 350 -16.96 3.93 9.56
CA PRO A 350 -16.45 2.84 10.38
C PRO A 350 -17.53 2.27 11.32
N ASN A 351 -17.54 0.95 11.44
CA ASN A 351 -18.50 0.23 12.29
C ASN A 351 -17.76 -0.66 13.32
N PRO A 352 -17.08 -0.06 14.32
CA PRO A 352 -16.43 -0.82 15.37
C PRO A 352 -17.49 -1.55 16.22
N GLY A 353 -17.10 -2.67 16.83
CA GLY A 353 -18.01 -3.46 17.64
C GLY A 353 -17.51 -4.87 17.87
N THR A 354 -18.32 -5.68 18.56
CA THR A 354 -17.96 -7.07 18.86
C THR A 354 -18.49 -8.02 17.79
N ILE A 355 -17.63 -8.78 17.19
CA ILE A 355 -17.97 -9.88 16.28
C ILE A 355 -18.58 -11.00 17.10
N LYS A 356 -19.89 -11.23 16.94
CA LYS A 356 -20.60 -12.30 17.65
C LYS A 356 -20.27 -13.67 17.09
N ASN A 357 -20.30 -13.76 15.76
CA ASN A 357 -20.00 -14.97 15.03
C ASN A 357 -19.26 -14.62 13.73
N ILE A 358 -18.32 -15.47 13.33
CA ILE A 358 -17.60 -15.34 12.06
C ILE A 358 -17.41 -16.72 11.44
N HIS A 359 -17.75 -16.84 10.16
CA HIS A 359 -17.34 -17.96 9.33
C HIS A 359 -16.36 -17.45 8.27
N ILE A 360 -15.17 -18.06 8.25
CA ILE A 360 -14.10 -17.74 7.31
C ILE A 360 -14.10 -18.82 6.23
N PRO A 361 -14.31 -18.45 4.96
CA PRO A 361 -14.33 -19.40 3.86
C PRO A 361 -12.95 -20.03 3.63
N GLY A 362 -12.95 -21.19 3.02
CA GLY A 362 -11.75 -21.95 2.70
C GLY A 362 -11.87 -22.69 1.36
N GLY A 363 -10.92 -23.58 1.12
CA GLY A 363 -10.90 -24.40 -0.09
C GLY A 363 -9.67 -24.18 -0.97
N ASN A 364 -9.62 -24.90 -2.09
CA ASN A 364 -8.48 -24.84 -2.99
C ASN A 364 -8.33 -23.46 -3.65
N GLY A 365 -7.17 -22.83 -3.44
CA GLY A 365 -6.87 -21.50 -3.97
C GLY A 365 -7.65 -20.39 -3.27
N VAL A 366 -8.02 -20.57 -2.01
CA VAL A 366 -8.56 -19.54 -1.11
C VAL A 366 -7.57 -19.31 0.02
N ARG A 367 -7.16 -18.07 0.22
CA ARG A 367 -6.34 -17.63 1.36
C ARG A 367 -7.04 -16.46 2.04
N VAL A 368 -7.10 -16.53 3.36
CA VAL A 368 -7.64 -15.45 4.18
C VAL A 368 -6.61 -15.04 5.23
N ASP A 369 -6.20 -13.78 5.17
CA ASP A 369 -5.34 -13.18 6.20
C ASP A 369 -6.20 -12.29 7.10
N THR A 370 -6.30 -12.65 8.37
CA THR A 370 -7.13 -11.97 9.35
C THR A 370 -6.59 -12.14 10.76
N ALA A 371 -6.98 -11.21 11.64
CA ALA A 371 -6.72 -11.29 13.07
C ALA A 371 -8.00 -11.30 13.92
N VAL A 372 -9.17 -11.32 13.28
CA VAL A 372 -10.45 -11.34 14.00
C VAL A 372 -10.96 -12.76 14.21
N TYR A 373 -11.74 -12.95 15.25
CA TYR A 373 -12.38 -14.21 15.63
C TYR A 373 -13.71 -13.96 16.37
N SER A 374 -14.52 -14.97 16.57
CA SER A 374 -15.79 -14.84 17.32
C SER A 374 -15.53 -14.37 18.75
N GLY A 375 -16.16 -13.30 19.17
CA GLY A 375 -15.97 -12.65 20.46
C GLY A 375 -14.95 -11.49 20.44
N TYR A 376 -14.18 -11.31 19.35
CA TYR A 376 -13.25 -10.19 19.22
C TYR A 376 -13.99 -8.86 19.08
N THR A 377 -13.53 -7.85 19.82
CA THR A 377 -14.05 -6.48 19.70
C THR A 377 -13.10 -5.63 18.86
N ILE A 378 -13.60 -5.14 17.72
CA ILE A 378 -12.87 -4.24 16.83
C ILE A 378 -12.77 -2.88 17.52
N PRO A 379 -11.56 -2.40 17.87
CA PRO A 379 -11.40 -1.13 18.55
C PRO A 379 -11.56 0.05 17.58
N PRO A 380 -12.12 1.20 18.02
CA PRO A 380 -12.35 2.37 17.17
C PRO A 380 -11.10 3.25 16.95
N PHE A 381 -9.92 2.79 17.32
CA PHE A 381 -8.69 3.58 17.35
C PHE A 381 -7.79 3.38 16.13
N TYR A 382 -8.07 2.37 15.30
CA TYR A 382 -7.23 1.93 14.20
C TYR A 382 -8.03 1.79 12.92
N ASP A 383 -7.35 1.38 11.85
CA ASP A 383 -7.97 1.11 10.55
C ASP A 383 -9.11 0.09 10.67
N SER A 384 -10.12 0.24 9.82
CA SER A 384 -11.33 -0.58 9.79
C SER A 384 -11.15 -1.94 9.11
N MET A 385 -10.01 -2.20 8.43
CA MET A 385 -9.76 -3.47 7.76
C MET A 385 -9.63 -4.61 8.76
N ILE A 386 -10.47 -5.62 8.62
CA ILE A 386 -10.53 -6.78 9.50
C ILE A 386 -10.05 -8.07 8.84
N MET A 387 -10.03 -8.09 7.51
CA MET A 387 -9.71 -9.30 6.76
C MET A 387 -9.26 -8.94 5.34
N LYS A 388 -8.35 -9.73 4.79
CA LYS A 388 -8.03 -9.79 3.37
C LYS A 388 -8.42 -11.15 2.84
N VAL A 389 -9.21 -11.18 1.82
CA VAL A 389 -9.66 -12.41 1.16
C VAL A 389 -8.96 -12.49 -0.18
N MET A 390 -8.23 -13.56 -0.41
CA MET A 390 -7.50 -13.77 -1.64
C MET A 390 -7.96 -15.04 -2.33
N THR A 391 -8.12 -14.99 -3.64
CA THR A 391 -8.39 -16.15 -4.47
C THR A 391 -7.34 -16.30 -5.55
N TYR A 392 -7.04 -17.54 -5.89
CA TYR A 392 -6.08 -17.93 -6.91
C TYR A 392 -6.66 -19.00 -7.83
N ALA A 393 -6.39 -18.90 -9.13
CA ALA A 393 -6.74 -19.90 -10.14
C ALA A 393 -5.84 -19.77 -11.38
N ASN A 394 -6.03 -20.66 -12.36
CA ASN A 394 -5.24 -20.66 -13.59
C ASN A 394 -5.52 -19.43 -14.50
N ASP A 395 -6.64 -18.76 -14.33
CA ASP A 395 -7.04 -17.61 -15.12
C ASP A 395 -7.91 -16.64 -14.30
N ARG A 396 -7.97 -15.37 -14.76
CA ARG A 396 -8.69 -14.28 -14.11
C ARG A 396 -10.21 -14.55 -13.99
N LYS A 397 -10.83 -15.15 -15.00
CA LYS A 397 -12.28 -15.44 -14.98
C LYS A 397 -12.60 -16.36 -13.82
N THR A 398 -11.84 -17.46 -13.70
CA THR A 398 -12.01 -18.42 -12.61
C THR A 398 -11.73 -17.81 -11.25
N VAL A 399 -10.77 -16.87 -11.14
CA VAL A 399 -10.50 -16.12 -9.92
C VAL A 399 -11.71 -15.29 -9.49
N ILE A 400 -12.35 -14.55 -10.43
CA ILE A 400 -13.54 -13.73 -10.14
C ILE A 400 -14.71 -14.62 -9.69
N GLU A 401 -14.97 -15.73 -10.41
CA GLU A 401 -16.04 -16.67 -10.05
C GLU A 401 -15.82 -17.27 -8.65
N LYS A 402 -14.57 -17.63 -8.34
CA LYS A 402 -14.17 -18.11 -7.01
C LYS A 402 -14.34 -17.04 -5.94
N MET A 403 -13.93 -15.79 -6.21
CA MET A 403 -14.10 -14.69 -5.27
C MET A 403 -15.58 -14.43 -4.95
N ARG A 404 -16.44 -14.47 -5.94
CA ARG A 404 -17.91 -14.36 -5.73
C ARG A 404 -18.43 -15.46 -4.81
N SER A 405 -18.01 -16.72 -5.05
CA SER A 405 -18.38 -17.83 -4.18
C SER A 405 -17.91 -17.63 -2.75
N VAL A 406 -16.66 -17.22 -2.59
CA VAL A 406 -16.03 -16.98 -1.29
C VAL A 406 -16.71 -15.83 -0.53
N LEU A 407 -17.00 -14.71 -1.20
CA LEU A 407 -17.70 -13.57 -0.59
C LEU A 407 -19.13 -13.94 -0.16
N GLY A 408 -19.81 -14.78 -0.94
CA GLY A 408 -21.14 -15.30 -0.59
C GLY A 408 -21.15 -16.29 0.59
N GLU A 409 -19.98 -16.86 0.92
CA GLU A 409 -19.81 -17.80 2.04
C GLU A 409 -19.41 -17.10 3.35
N ILE A 410 -18.86 -15.86 3.28
CA ILE A 410 -18.45 -15.11 4.47
C ILE A 410 -19.66 -14.76 5.32
N ILE A 411 -19.59 -15.11 6.61
CA ILE A 411 -20.58 -14.69 7.63
C ILE A 411 -19.84 -13.89 8.69
N ILE A 412 -20.27 -12.65 8.91
CA ILE A 412 -19.76 -11.79 10.00
C ILE A 412 -20.98 -11.17 10.68
N GLU A 413 -21.23 -11.56 11.92
CA GLU A 413 -22.36 -11.06 12.72
C GLU A 413 -21.87 -10.13 13.84
N GLY A 414 -22.62 -9.10 14.10
CA GLY A 414 -22.37 -8.13 15.19
C GLY A 414 -21.80 -6.79 14.72
N VAL A 415 -21.24 -6.75 13.53
CA VAL A 415 -20.72 -5.52 12.86
C VAL A 415 -21.17 -5.50 11.40
N THR A 416 -21.26 -4.30 10.83
CA THR A 416 -21.50 -4.12 9.39
C THR A 416 -20.16 -4.07 8.67
N THR A 417 -20.08 -4.73 7.53
CA THR A 417 -18.88 -4.75 6.66
C THR A 417 -19.23 -4.34 5.24
N ASN A 418 -18.20 -4.13 4.44
CA ASN A 418 -18.35 -3.83 3.01
C ASN A 418 -18.50 -5.09 2.13
N THR A 419 -18.69 -6.27 2.69
CA THR A 419 -18.69 -7.56 1.96
C THR A 419 -19.67 -7.59 0.80
N ASP A 420 -20.93 -7.16 1.00
CA ASP A 420 -21.95 -7.14 -0.05
C ASP A 420 -21.59 -6.20 -1.20
N PHE A 421 -21.01 -5.05 -0.87
CA PHE A 421 -20.51 -4.10 -1.86
C PHE A 421 -19.37 -4.70 -2.70
N MET A 422 -18.46 -5.46 -2.08
CA MET A 422 -17.40 -6.16 -2.80
C MET A 422 -17.96 -7.27 -3.69
N TYR A 423 -19.00 -7.95 -3.26
CA TYR A 423 -19.71 -8.93 -4.08
C TYR A 423 -20.32 -8.27 -5.32
N ASP A 424 -20.95 -7.10 -5.19
CA ASP A 424 -21.50 -6.34 -6.31
C ASP A 424 -20.42 -5.91 -7.31
N ILE A 425 -19.25 -5.47 -6.83
CA ILE A 425 -18.11 -5.17 -7.72
C ILE A 425 -17.73 -6.39 -8.56
N CYS A 426 -17.67 -7.58 -7.95
CA CYS A 426 -17.34 -8.81 -8.68
C CYS A 426 -18.41 -9.23 -9.71
N GLN A 427 -19.60 -8.63 -9.70
CA GLN A 427 -20.66 -8.83 -10.70
C GLN A 427 -20.69 -7.74 -11.77
N ASN A 428 -19.99 -6.63 -11.58
CA ASN A 428 -19.99 -5.52 -12.50
C ASN A 428 -19.36 -5.91 -13.84
N GLU A 429 -20.05 -5.63 -14.95
CA GLU A 429 -19.60 -6.03 -16.29
C GLU A 429 -18.28 -5.39 -16.71
N LYS A 430 -18.03 -4.10 -16.33
CA LYS A 430 -16.76 -3.44 -16.64
C LYS A 430 -15.62 -4.09 -15.86
N PHE A 431 -15.85 -4.42 -14.58
CA PHE A 431 -14.87 -5.15 -13.78
C PHE A 431 -14.55 -6.52 -14.40
N ILE A 432 -15.57 -7.30 -14.75
CA ILE A 432 -15.40 -8.62 -15.38
C ILE A 432 -14.59 -8.51 -16.68
N LYS A 433 -14.85 -7.49 -17.50
CA LYS A 433 -14.11 -7.20 -18.74
C LYS A 433 -12.70 -6.66 -18.52
N GLY A 434 -12.35 -6.28 -17.28
CA GLY A 434 -11.07 -5.63 -16.97
C GLY A 434 -11.02 -4.17 -17.40
N ASP A 435 -12.16 -3.53 -17.69
CA ASP A 435 -12.27 -2.13 -18.06
C ASP A 435 -12.46 -1.27 -16.79
N VAL A 436 -11.38 -1.06 -16.07
CA VAL A 436 -11.36 -0.32 -14.79
C VAL A 436 -10.30 0.78 -14.80
N SER A 437 -10.51 1.78 -13.97
CA SER A 437 -9.58 2.88 -13.71
C SER A 437 -9.69 3.32 -12.24
N THR A 438 -8.88 4.29 -11.82
CA THR A 438 -8.99 4.89 -10.48
C THR A 438 -10.34 5.59 -10.24
N ASP A 439 -11.08 5.90 -11.31
CA ASP A 439 -12.41 6.52 -11.25
C ASP A 439 -13.56 5.50 -11.28
N PHE A 440 -13.26 4.19 -11.25
CA PHE A 440 -14.26 3.13 -11.34
C PHE A 440 -15.37 3.25 -10.28
N ILE A 441 -15.04 3.43 -9.02
CA ILE A 441 -16.04 3.53 -7.95
C ILE A 441 -16.92 4.78 -8.10
N PRO A 442 -16.37 6.00 -8.31
CA PRO A 442 -17.20 7.17 -8.57
C PRO A 442 -18.12 7.06 -9.80
N GLU A 443 -17.70 6.35 -10.83
CA GLU A 443 -18.47 6.21 -12.08
C GLU A 443 -19.58 5.15 -11.98
N GLU A 444 -19.23 3.96 -11.49
CA GLU A 444 -20.15 2.84 -11.43
C GLU A 444 -21.05 2.84 -10.18
N TYR A 445 -20.58 3.45 -9.10
CA TYR A 445 -21.25 3.48 -7.79
C TYR A 445 -21.35 4.90 -7.20
N PRO A 446 -21.90 5.89 -7.95
CA PRO A 446 -21.96 7.27 -7.49
C PRO A 446 -22.74 7.47 -6.18
N GLN A 447 -23.64 6.53 -5.87
CA GLN A 447 -24.47 6.57 -4.65
C GLN A 447 -23.62 6.42 -3.36
N VAL A 448 -22.50 5.72 -3.42
CA VAL A 448 -21.59 5.53 -2.26
C VAL A 448 -20.50 6.60 -2.17
N CYS A 449 -20.46 7.54 -3.11
CA CYS A 449 -19.49 8.64 -3.15
C CYS A 449 -20.10 10.01 -2.79
N LYS A 450 -21.39 10.05 -2.40
CA LYS A 450 -22.05 11.32 -2.00
C LYS A 450 -21.41 11.83 -0.71
N LYS A 451 -20.89 13.06 -0.79
CA LYS A 451 -20.36 13.82 0.37
C LYS A 451 -21.48 14.30 1.26
#